data_d859899fc2deb28386ad85a4f228d7e8
#
_entry.id   d859899fc2deb28386ad85a4f228d7e8
#
_cell.length_a   1.000
_cell.length_b   1.000
_cell.length_c   1.000
_cell.angle_alpha   90.00
_cell.angle_beta   90.00
_cell.angle_gamma   90.00
#
_symmetry.space_group_name_H-M   'P 1'
#
loop_
_entity.id
_entity.type
_entity.pdbx_description
1 polymer ?
#
loop_
_entity_poly.entity_id
_entity_poly.type
_entity_poly.pdbx_seq_one_letter_code
_entity_poly.pdbx_strand_id
1 'polypeptide(L)'
;MPSNYQLSAPNFSEFAPSINFASDRHLLEFGGFPEPLIRGKQNFLNKWQDLYLRRLVQEDIRDFSRVIELDKIELLARLLPERVRSPISLKALSEDIDVSRDSIKNWLRLFETLYLGFSLPPWSRKIHRAVKKEQKWFFYQWTFCEEPASRFENYVAVQLHSMCQLWRDAGLGIYELYYLRDQDRREIDFVITKGLKPVALIEAKLSETSWQSSLDYYARKLNIPSFIVTQEGVCRRINDSKWILPFAQFMNSVS
;
A
#
# COMPACT_ATOMS: atom_id res chain seq x y z
N MET A 1 -38.22 9.01 0.79
CA MET A 1 -37.46 9.38 -0.42
C MET A 1 -36.00 9.02 -0.19
N PRO A 2 -35.39 8.11 -0.93
CA PRO A 2 -33.99 7.80 -0.77
C PRO A 2 -33.17 8.90 -1.45
N SER A 3 -32.36 9.60 -0.65
CA SER A 3 -31.40 10.58 -1.15
C SER A 3 -30.34 9.86 -1.99
N ASN A 4 -30.26 10.22 -3.25
CA ASN A 4 -29.18 9.88 -4.16
C ASN A 4 -27.85 10.37 -3.58
N TYR A 5 -27.10 9.49 -2.93
CA TYR A 5 -25.68 9.65 -2.74
C TYR A 5 -25.00 9.31 -4.07
N GLN A 6 -25.07 10.24 -5.02
CA GLN A 6 -24.01 10.33 -6.02
C GLN A 6 -22.74 10.64 -5.24
N LEU A 7 -21.80 9.68 -5.21
CA LEU A 7 -20.39 10.00 -5.03
C LEU A 7 -20.02 10.86 -6.24
N SER A 8 -20.23 12.17 -6.15
CA SER A 8 -19.48 13.10 -6.96
C SER A 8 -18.04 12.98 -6.45
N ALA A 9 -17.25 12.13 -7.09
CA ALA A 9 -15.82 12.25 -7.01
C ALA A 9 -15.51 13.71 -7.32
N PRO A 10 -14.70 14.39 -6.51
CA PRO A 10 -14.26 15.71 -6.86
C PRO A 10 -13.64 15.60 -8.25
N ASN A 11 -14.02 16.49 -9.16
CA ASN A 11 -13.49 16.50 -10.52
C ASN A 11 -12.06 17.04 -10.47
N PHE A 12 -11.09 16.17 -10.25
CA PHE A 12 -9.67 16.49 -10.15
C PHE A 12 -8.98 16.67 -11.49
N SER A 13 -9.70 16.58 -12.60
CA SER A 13 -9.15 16.76 -13.95
C SER A 13 -8.45 18.11 -14.16
N GLU A 14 -8.72 19.10 -13.30
CA GLU A 14 -8.05 20.39 -13.33
C GLU A 14 -6.67 20.41 -12.64
N PHE A 15 -6.37 19.42 -11.80
CA PHE A 15 -5.13 19.38 -11.00
C PHE A 15 -4.22 18.18 -11.31
N ALA A 16 -4.72 17.17 -12.01
CA ALA A 16 -3.90 16.06 -12.43
C ALA A 16 -3.14 16.43 -13.72
N PRO A 17 -1.81 16.49 -13.72
CA PRO A 17 -1.08 16.39 -14.97
C PRO A 17 -1.54 15.11 -15.64
N SER A 18 -1.87 15.19 -16.94
CA SER A 18 -2.25 14.03 -17.73
C SER A 18 -1.14 12.98 -17.65
N ILE A 19 -1.27 12.06 -16.69
CA ILE A 19 -0.33 10.95 -16.52
C ILE A 19 -0.58 10.06 -17.73
N ASN A 20 0.38 10.03 -18.64
CA ASN A 20 0.32 9.20 -19.83
C ASN A 20 0.58 7.75 -19.38
N PHE A 21 -0.47 6.93 -19.29
CA PHE A 21 -0.42 5.55 -18.77
C PHE A 21 0.43 4.57 -19.59
N ALA A 22 0.95 4.94 -20.74
CA ALA A 22 2.07 4.22 -21.36
C ALA A 22 3.30 4.14 -20.44
N SER A 23 3.37 5.02 -19.44
CA SER A 23 4.42 5.04 -18.41
C SER A 23 4.14 4.16 -17.19
N ASP A 24 2.92 3.63 -17.00
CA ASP A 24 2.54 2.89 -15.79
C ASP A 24 3.32 1.56 -15.68
N ARG A 25 3.52 0.86 -16.79
CA ARG A 25 4.37 -0.33 -16.84
C ARG A 25 5.82 -0.03 -16.47
N HIS A 26 6.36 1.06 -17.00
CA HIS A 26 7.72 1.50 -16.71
C HIS A 26 7.86 1.90 -15.22
N LEU A 27 6.87 2.60 -14.68
CA LEU A 27 6.79 2.97 -13.28
C LEU A 27 6.73 1.73 -12.37
N LEU A 28 5.90 0.74 -12.71
CA LEU A 28 5.81 -0.52 -11.96
C LEU A 28 7.12 -1.31 -11.98
N GLU A 29 7.84 -1.27 -13.11
CA GLU A 29 9.09 -2.01 -13.31
C GLU A 29 10.28 -1.36 -12.57
N PHE A 30 10.41 -0.03 -12.59
CA PHE A 30 11.59 0.67 -12.06
C PHE A 30 11.35 1.43 -10.76
N GLY A 31 10.09 1.52 -10.30
CA GLY A 31 9.74 2.16 -9.04
C GLY A 31 9.49 3.66 -9.14
N GLY A 32 9.13 4.29 -8.01
CA GLY A 32 8.75 5.71 -7.93
C GLY A 32 9.92 6.65 -7.69
N PHE A 33 11.11 6.18 -7.39
CA PHE A 33 12.28 7.03 -7.19
C PHE A 33 12.82 7.54 -8.53
N PRO A 34 13.13 8.85 -8.65
CA PRO A 34 13.50 9.45 -9.93
C PRO A 34 14.70 8.79 -10.60
N GLU A 35 15.73 8.44 -9.84
CA GLU A 35 16.99 7.96 -10.40
C GLU A 35 16.85 6.61 -11.11
N PRO A 36 16.33 5.53 -10.49
CA PRO A 36 16.10 4.27 -11.19
C PRO A 36 15.04 4.38 -12.28
N LEU A 37 13.98 5.19 -12.07
CA LEU A 37 12.92 5.40 -13.04
C LEU A 37 13.44 6.03 -14.33
N ILE A 38 14.24 7.10 -14.23
CA ILE A 38 14.82 7.80 -15.40
C ILE A 38 15.84 6.91 -16.13
N ARG A 39 16.63 6.15 -15.38
CA ARG A 39 17.64 5.26 -15.99
C ARG A 39 17.02 4.08 -16.74
N GLY A 40 15.90 3.51 -16.25
CA GLY A 40 15.15 2.44 -16.89
C GLY A 40 15.98 1.19 -17.21
N LYS A 41 16.94 0.82 -16.35
CA LYS A 41 17.84 -0.32 -16.56
C LYS A 41 17.87 -1.21 -15.32
N GLN A 42 17.56 -2.49 -15.50
CA GLN A 42 17.48 -3.47 -14.39
C GLN A 42 18.80 -3.57 -13.59
N ASN A 43 19.94 -3.62 -14.27
CA ASN A 43 21.24 -3.67 -13.60
C ASN A 43 21.53 -2.41 -12.76
N PHE A 44 21.01 -1.26 -13.19
CA PHE A 44 21.10 -0.03 -12.42
C PHE A 44 20.19 -0.09 -11.19
N LEU A 45 18.94 -0.50 -11.36
CA LEU A 45 17.97 -0.66 -10.27
C LEU A 45 18.53 -1.56 -9.17
N ASN A 46 19.06 -2.74 -9.52
CA ASN A 46 19.61 -3.69 -8.56
C ASN A 46 20.77 -3.08 -7.74
N LYS A 47 21.71 -2.38 -8.40
CA LYS A 47 22.79 -1.68 -7.70
C LYS A 47 22.29 -0.54 -6.84
N TRP A 48 21.32 0.21 -7.34
CA TRP A 48 20.74 1.34 -6.63
C TRP A 48 20.02 0.89 -5.36
N GLN A 49 19.25 -0.20 -5.42
CA GLN A 49 18.55 -0.77 -4.26
C GLN A 49 19.52 -1.19 -3.14
N ASP A 50 20.59 -1.91 -3.50
CA ASP A 50 21.62 -2.33 -2.53
C ASP A 50 22.32 -1.11 -1.88
N LEU A 51 22.70 -0.13 -2.69
CA LEU A 51 23.32 1.10 -2.21
C LEU A 51 22.36 1.93 -1.35
N TYR A 52 21.09 2.02 -1.74
CA TYR A 52 20.06 2.76 -1.00
C TYR A 52 19.88 2.18 0.40
N LEU A 53 19.69 0.85 0.52
CA LEU A 53 19.56 0.21 1.83
C LEU A 53 20.79 0.36 2.70
N ARG A 54 21.99 0.20 2.12
CA ARG A 54 23.24 0.39 2.87
C ARG A 54 23.40 1.81 3.39
N ARG A 55 23.16 2.82 2.56
CA ARG A 55 23.24 4.23 2.97
C ARG A 55 22.22 4.56 4.04
N LEU A 56 20.97 4.13 3.84
CA LEU A 56 19.92 4.31 4.82
C LEU A 56 20.32 3.78 6.21
N VAL A 57 20.90 2.56 6.25
CA VAL A 57 21.28 1.95 7.54
C VAL A 57 22.58 2.52 8.08
N GLN A 58 23.61 2.65 7.27
CA GLN A 58 24.96 2.98 7.75
C GLN A 58 25.22 4.48 7.88
N GLU A 59 24.48 5.32 7.16
CA GLU A 59 24.62 6.77 7.23
C GLU A 59 23.42 7.37 8.00
N ASP A 60 22.20 7.28 7.47
CA ASP A 60 21.05 7.98 8.04
C ASP A 60 20.65 7.43 9.40
N ILE A 61 20.52 6.10 9.56
CA ILE A 61 20.11 5.50 10.85
C ILE A 61 21.18 5.69 11.92
N ARG A 62 22.44 5.51 11.57
CA ARG A 62 23.55 5.71 12.51
C ARG A 62 23.59 7.13 13.03
N ASP A 63 23.36 8.13 12.16
CA ASP A 63 23.40 9.53 12.54
C ASP A 63 22.15 9.97 13.32
N PHE A 64 21.00 9.32 13.02
CA PHE A 64 19.71 9.64 13.65
C PHE A 64 19.50 8.95 15.01
N SER A 65 20.15 7.83 15.25
CA SER A 65 19.96 7.04 16.46
C SER A 65 21.29 6.46 16.99
N ARG A 66 21.42 6.37 18.31
CA ARG A 66 22.54 5.67 18.97
C ARG A 66 22.37 4.14 18.89
N VAL A 67 21.86 3.62 17.78
CA VAL A 67 21.62 2.18 17.61
C VAL A 67 22.94 1.48 17.34
N ILE A 68 23.22 0.44 18.11
CA ILE A 68 24.48 -0.32 18.06
C ILE A 68 24.37 -1.50 17.09
N GLU A 69 23.15 -1.99 16.77
CA GLU A 69 22.92 -3.23 16.01
C GLU A 69 22.56 -2.96 14.54
N LEU A 70 23.37 -2.18 13.83
CA LEU A 70 23.12 -1.80 12.43
C LEU A 70 22.98 -3.00 11.50
N ASP A 71 23.75 -4.06 11.71
CA ASP A 71 23.68 -5.30 10.91
C ASP A 71 22.31 -5.98 11.03
N LYS A 72 21.73 -5.98 12.24
CA LYS A 72 20.40 -6.55 12.50
C LYS A 72 19.29 -5.68 11.89
N ILE A 73 19.47 -4.36 11.87
CA ILE A 73 18.55 -3.43 11.19
C ILE A 73 18.60 -3.65 9.67
N GLU A 74 19.77 -3.82 9.09
CA GLU A 74 19.92 -4.14 7.67
C GLU A 74 19.25 -5.50 7.35
N LEU A 75 19.45 -6.51 8.21
CA LEU A 75 18.78 -7.80 8.06
C LEU A 75 17.25 -7.64 8.10
N LEU A 76 16.71 -6.84 9.03
CA LEU A 76 15.27 -6.55 9.06
C LEU A 76 14.81 -5.93 7.73
N ALA A 77 15.52 -4.90 7.21
CA ALA A 77 15.15 -4.27 5.96
C ALA A 77 15.13 -5.25 4.77
N ARG A 78 16.04 -6.24 4.76
CA ARG A 78 16.12 -7.28 3.73
C ARG A 78 15.06 -8.38 3.87
N LEU A 79 14.55 -8.64 5.08
CA LEU A 79 13.49 -9.64 5.32
C LEU A 79 12.08 -9.10 5.06
N LEU A 80 11.87 -7.81 5.19
CA LEU A 80 10.55 -7.18 5.04
C LEU A 80 9.90 -7.38 3.66
N PRO A 81 10.60 -7.37 2.51
CA PRO A 81 9.98 -7.58 1.20
C PRO A 81 9.18 -8.88 1.07
N GLU A 82 9.64 -9.96 1.71
CA GLU A 82 8.94 -11.24 1.72
C GLU A 82 7.67 -11.24 2.60
N ARG A 83 7.50 -10.22 3.45
CA ARG A 83 6.37 -10.07 4.37
C ARG A 83 5.28 -9.13 3.84
N VAL A 84 5.50 -8.47 2.72
CA VAL A 84 4.46 -7.71 2.01
C VAL A 84 3.28 -8.63 1.71
N ARG A 85 2.04 -8.13 1.73
CA ARG A 85 0.75 -8.85 1.61
C ARG A 85 0.25 -9.51 2.89
N SER A 86 1.06 -9.66 3.91
CA SER A 86 0.65 -10.26 5.19
C SER A 86 0.83 -9.29 6.35
N PRO A 87 -0.03 -9.34 7.38
CA PRO A 87 0.23 -8.61 8.60
C PRO A 87 1.55 -9.05 9.23
N ILE A 88 2.37 -8.08 9.66
CA ILE A 88 3.68 -8.33 10.24
C ILE A 88 3.55 -8.90 11.65
N SER A 89 4.10 -10.07 11.85
CA SER A 89 4.30 -10.65 13.19
C SER A 89 5.60 -10.14 13.80
N LEU A 90 5.48 -9.18 14.74
CA LEU A 90 6.64 -8.71 15.50
C LEU A 90 7.34 -9.86 16.27
N LYS A 91 6.57 -10.89 16.67
CA LYS A 91 7.13 -12.07 17.34
C LYS A 91 8.03 -12.84 16.38
N ALA A 92 7.54 -13.19 15.18
CA ALA A 92 8.33 -13.94 14.22
C ALA A 92 9.61 -13.19 13.83
N LEU A 93 9.51 -11.90 13.50
CA LEU A 93 10.69 -11.08 13.16
C LEU A 93 11.68 -10.97 14.33
N SER A 94 11.20 -10.89 15.57
CA SER A 94 12.08 -10.83 16.74
C SER A 94 12.84 -12.14 16.95
N GLU A 95 12.22 -13.29 16.65
CA GLU A 95 12.85 -14.60 16.69
C GLU A 95 13.83 -14.81 15.53
N ASP A 96 13.46 -14.39 14.30
CA ASP A 96 14.31 -14.52 13.09
C ASP A 96 15.61 -13.69 13.21
N ILE A 97 15.58 -12.55 13.91
CA ILE A 97 16.71 -11.60 14.00
C ILE A 97 17.44 -11.69 15.34
N ASP A 98 16.87 -12.44 16.30
CA ASP A 98 17.37 -12.54 17.69
C ASP A 98 17.46 -11.17 18.40
N VAL A 99 16.30 -10.49 18.50
CA VAL A 99 16.14 -9.20 19.18
C VAL A 99 14.79 -9.13 19.90
N SER A 100 14.58 -8.09 20.71
CA SER A 100 13.30 -7.85 21.35
C SER A 100 12.22 -7.39 20.34
N ARG A 101 10.95 -7.68 20.65
CA ARG A 101 9.82 -7.16 19.86
C ARG A 101 9.77 -5.62 19.84
N ASP A 102 10.20 -5.00 20.92
CA ASP A 102 10.26 -3.55 21.01
C ASP A 102 11.36 -2.99 20.11
N SER A 103 12.49 -3.69 19.94
CA SER A 103 13.51 -3.34 18.96
C SER A 103 12.94 -3.35 17.54
N ILE A 104 12.27 -4.44 17.13
CA ILE A 104 11.62 -4.51 15.81
C ILE A 104 10.63 -3.36 15.63
N LYS A 105 9.77 -3.11 16.61
CA LYS A 105 8.79 -2.02 16.54
C LYS A 105 9.44 -0.65 16.39
N ASN A 106 10.52 -0.40 17.11
CA ASN A 106 11.26 0.88 17.03
C ASN A 106 11.97 1.01 15.68
N TRP A 107 12.54 -0.06 15.14
CA TRP A 107 13.20 -0.05 13.84
C TRP A 107 12.20 0.15 12.68
N LEU A 108 11.01 -0.46 12.74
CA LEU A 108 9.95 -0.17 11.78
C LEU A 108 9.54 1.31 11.79
N ARG A 109 9.39 1.91 12.98
CA ARG A 109 9.12 3.36 13.10
C ARG A 109 10.25 4.21 12.51
N LEU A 110 11.49 3.79 12.72
CA LEU A 110 12.65 4.47 12.15
C LEU A 110 12.63 4.40 10.63
N PHE A 111 12.30 3.23 10.06
CA PHE A 111 12.12 3.06 8.62
C PHE A 111 10.97 3.94 8.06
N GLU A 112 9.87 4.09 8.81
CA GLU A 112 8.79 5.04 8.45
C GLU A 112 9.29 6.49 8.44
N THR A 113 10.04 6.89 9.46
CA THR A 113 10.61 8.25 9.57
C THR A 113 11.56 8.57 8.42
N LEU A 114 12.31 7.59 7.96
CA LEU A 114 13.29 7.71 6.86
C LEU A 114 12.69 7.36 5.49
N TYR A 115 11.38 7.23 5.38
CA TYR A 115 10.68 6.97 4.12
C TYR A 115 11.12 5.70 3.38
N LEU A 116 11.60 4.67 4.09
CA LEU A 116 11.80 3.35 3.49
C LEU A 116 10.44 2.70 3.15
N GLY A 117 9.47 2.87 4.05
CA GLY A 117 8.14 2.32 3.88
C GLY A 117 7.15 2.89 4.88
N PHE A 118 5.96 2.30 4.93
CA PHE A 118 4.91 2.69 5.85
C PHE A 118 4.10 1.48 6.32
N SER A 119 3.54 1.59 7.52
CA SER A 119 2.63 0.59 8.08
C SER A 119 1.19 0.91 7.69
N LEU A 120 0.45 -0.11 7.27
CA LEU A 120 -0.97 -0.03 6.99
C LEU A 120 -1.75 -0.70 8.12
N PRO A 121 -2.50 0.07 8.94
CA PRO A 121 -3.28 -0.51 10.03
C PRO A 121 -4.55 -1.20 9.53
N PRO A 122 -5.08 -2.18 10.29
CA PRO A 122 -6.38 -2.76 9.99
C PRO A 122 -7.51 -1.78 10.30
N TRP A 123 -8.50 -1.70 9.41
CA TRP A 123 -9.71 -0.95 9.71
C TRP A 123 -10.51 -1.61 10.84
N SER A 124 -10.99 -0.80 11.79
CA SER A 124 -11.87 -1.24 12.87
C SER A 124 -12.83 -0.10 13.24
N ARG A 125 -14.09 -0.41 13.45
CA ARG A 125 -15.06 0.56 13.98
C ARG A 125 -14.65 1.14 15.35
N LYS A 126 -13.77 0.43 16.08
CA LYS A 126 -13.22 0.85 17.38
C LYS A 126 -11.73 1.09 17.21
N ILE A 127 -11.31 2.35 17.11
CA ILE A 127 -9.91 2.77 16.87
C ILE A 127 -8.92 2.07 17.81
N HIS A 128 -9.22 2.01 19.11
CA HIS A 128 -8.34 1.38 20.11
C HIS A 128 -8.13 -0.13 19.90
N ARG A 129 -8.96 -0.81 19.09
CA ARG A 129 -8.76 -2.21 18.71
C ARG A 129 -7.88 -2.35 17.48
N ALA A 130 -7.84 -1.36 16.60
CA ALA A 130 -6.96 -1.34 15.42
C ALA A 130 -5.48 -1.21 15.82
N VAL A 131 -5.20 -0.36 16.81
CA VAL A 131 -3.82 -0.08 17.28
C VAL A 131 -3.11 -1.30 17.88
N LYS A 132 -3.87 -2.28 18.39
CA LYS A 132 -3.32 -3.52 19.00
C LYS A 132 -3.17 -4.68 18.01
N LYS A 133 -3.62 -4.53 16.76
CA LYS A 133 -3.55 -5.57 15.75
C LYS A 133 -2.27 -5.42 14.92
N GLU A 134 -1.82 -6.55 14.37
CA GLU A 134 -0.71 -6.56 13.42
C GLU A 134 -1.01 -5.67 12.22
N GLN A 135 -0.01 -4.94 11.76
CA GLN A 135 -0.11 -4.03 10.61
C GLN A 135 0.53 -4.67 9.39
N LYS A 136 0.06 -4.37 8.19
CA LYS A 136 0.78 -4.69 6.96
C LYS A 136 1.90 -3.65 6.78
N TRP A 137 2.96 -4.04 6.09
CA TRP A 137 4.08 -3.17 5.73
C TRP A 137 4.18 -3.04 4.22
N PHE A 138 4.43 -1.82 3.73
CA PHE A 138 4.64 -1.51 2.33
C PHE A 138 5.85 -0.59 2.16
N PHE A 139 6.61 -0.79 1.08
CA PHE A 139 7.76 0.04 0.73
C PHE A 139 7.34 1.19 -0.19
N TYR A 140 7.93 2.38 -0.04
CA TYR A 140 7.78 3.44 -1.03
C TYR A 140 8.41 3.06 -2.38
N GLN A 141 9.44 2.21 -2.36
CA GLN A 141 10.01 1.59 -3.55
C GLN A 141 9.52 0.14 -3.66
N TRP A 142 8.42 -0.07 -4.33
CA TRP A 142 7.76 -1.40 -4.48
C TRP A 142 8.61 -2.45 -5.19
N THR A 143 9.66 -2.03 -5.92
CA THR A 143 10.57 -2.95 -6.61
C THR A 143 11.48 -3.74 -5.66
N PHE A 144 11.50 -3.43 -4.36
CA PHE A 144 12.09 -4.32 -3.35
C PHE A 144 11.36 -5.66 -3.28
N CYS A 145 10.09 -5.72 -3.63
CA CYS A 145 9.33 -6.96 -3.72
C CYS A 145 9.66 -7.69 -5.03
N GLU A 146 10.29 -8.85 -4.94
CA GLU A 146 10.65 -9.66 -6.12
C GLU A 146 9.43 -10.38 -6.70
N GLU A 147 8.55 -10.91 -5.85
CA GLU A 147 7.34 -11.61 -6.23
C GLU A 147 6.35 -10.66 -6.91
N PRO A 148 5.90 -10.94 -8.16
CA PRO A 148 5.11 -9.99 -8.95
C PRO A 148 3.81 -9.54 -8.29
N ALA A 149 3.09 -10.43 -7.59
CA ALA A 149 1.84 -10.08 -6.94
C ALA A 149 2.09 -9.18 -5.71
N SER A 150 3.17 -9.43 -4.95
CA SER A 150 3.59 -8.58 -3.83
C SER A 150 4.03 -7.19 -4.32
N ARG A 151 4.78 -7.15 -5.43
CA ARG A 151 5.18 -5.90 -6.08
C ARG A 151 3.98 -5.07 -6.52
N PHE A 152 3.01 -5.73 -7.17
CA PHE A 152 1.81 -5.04 -7.64
C PHE A 152 0.94 -4.55 -6.47
N GLU A 153 0.70 -5.37 -5.43
CA GLU A 153 -0.04 -4.94 -4.25
C GLU A 153 0.67 -3.77 -3.55
N ASN A 154 2.01 -3.81 -3.44
CA ASN A 154 2.79 -2.72 -2.87
C ASN A 154 2.70 -1.43 -3.72
N TYR A 155 2.74 -1.56 -5.04
CA TYR A 155 2.53 -0.43 -5.96
C TYR A 155 1.16 0.22 -5.74
N VAL A 156 0.09 -0.60 -5.72
CA VAL A 156 -1.27 -0.14 -5.44
C VAL A 156 -1.35 0.55 -4.07
N ALA A 157 -0.73 -0.03 -3.04
CA ALA A 157 -0.70 0.55 -1.69
C ALA A 157 -0.10 1.96 -1.68
N VAL A 158 1.06 2.15 -2.34
CA VAL A 158 1.73 3.46 -2.42
C VAL A 158 0.87 4.49 -3.14
N GLN A 159 0.28 4.12 -4.28
CA GLN A 159 -0.56 5.04 -5.05
C GLN A 159 -1.82 5.45 -4.26
N LEU A 160 -2.51 4.48 -3.63
CA LEU A 160 -3.69 4.75 -2.82
C LEU A 160 -3.35 5.58 -1.57
N HIS A 161 -2.22 5.31 -0.93
CA HIS A 161 -1.74 6.09 0.21
C HIS A 161 -1.46 7.53 -0.19
N SER A 162 -0.73 7.75 -1.28
CA SER A 162 -0.45 9.09 -1.83
C SER A 162 -1.71 9.83 -2.22
N MET A 163 -2.68 9.14 -2.83
CA MET A 163 -3.97 9.70 -3.18
C MET A 163 -4.76 10.17 -1.95
N CYS A 164 -4.80 9.36 -0.88
CA CYS A 164 -5.45 9.76 0.37
C CYS A 164 -4.78 10.99 0.99
N GLN A 165 -3.45 11.08 0.92
CA GLN A 165 -2.71 12.27 1.39
C GLN A 165 -3.04 13.50 0.53
N LEU A 166 -3.02 13.37 -0.80
CA LEU A 166 -3.36 14.46 -1.72
C LEU A 166 -4.77 15.01 -1.45
N TRP A 167 -5.76 14.14 -1.28
CA TRP A 167 -7.12 14.58 -0.97
C TRP A 167 -7.23 15.30 0.38
N ARG A 168 -6.45 14.87 1.37
CA ARG A 168 -6.36 15.54 2.66
C ARG A 168 -5.74 16.93 2.52
N ASP A 169 -4.62 17.04 1.80
CA ASP A 169 -3.89 18.29 1.59
C ASP A 169 -4.69 19.27 0.75
N ALA A 170 -5.49 18.78 -0.19
CA ALA A 170 -6.45 19.58 -0.97
C ALA A 170 -7.71 20.00 -0.18
N GLY A 171 -7.82 19.63 1.10
CA GLY A 171 -8.95 20.02 1.94
C GLY A 171 -10.26 19.27 1.67
N LEU A 172 -10.24 18.17 0.92
CA LEU A 172 -11.43 17.41 0.53
C LEU A 172 -12.00 16.54 1.66
N GLY A 173 -11.24 16.40 2.74
CA GLY A 173 -11.59 15.66 3.94
C GLY A 173 -10.45 14.79 4.45
N ILE A 174 -10.67 14.17 5.61
CA ILE A 174 -9.69 13.27 6.20
C ILE A 174 -9.86 11.89 5.55
N TYR A 175 -9.12 11.66 4.46
CA TYR A 175 -9.05 10.35 3.83
C TYR A 175 -7.88 9.55 4.38
N GLU A 176 -8.10 8.26 4.62
CA GLU A 176 -7.09 7.35 5.16
C GLU A 176 -7.22 5.97 4.53
N LEU A 177 -6.08 5.29 4.41
CA LEU A 177 -5.97 3.95 3.88
C LEU A 177 -5.82 2.94 5.02
N TYR A 178 -6.53 1.82 4.90
CA TYR A 178 -6.50 0.69 5.83
C TYR A 178 -6.55 -0.62 5.04
N TYR A 179 -6.24 -1.74 5.71
CA TYR A 179 -6.68 -3.06 5.25
C TYR A 179 -7.80 -3.59 6.16
N LEU A 180 -8.50 -4.65 5.76
CA LEU A 180 -9.52 -5.26 6.59
C LEU A 180 -9.24 -6.75 6.77
N ARG A 181 -9.26 -7.22 8.01
CA ARG A 181 -9.19 -8.64 8.35
C ARG A 181 -10.05 -8.94 9.57
N ASP A 182 -10.93 -9.94 9.45
CA ASP A 182 -11.79 -10.38 10.55
C ASP A 182 -11.28 -11.66 11.22
N GLN A 183 -12.07 -12.14 12.19
CA GLN A 183 -11.77 -13.36 12.95
C GLN A 183 -11.89 -14.63 12.09
N ASP A 184 -12.75 -14.60 11.05
CA ASP A 184 -12.96 -15.70 10.11
C ASP A 184 -11.89 -15.68 8.99
N ARG A 185 -10.83 -14.87 9.14
CA ARG A 185 -9.71 -14.69 8.20
C ARG A 185 -10.13 -14.14 6.83
N ARG A 186 -11.35 -13.55 6.72
CA ARG A 186 -11.69 -12.80 5.51
C ARG A 186 -10.87 -11.52 5.48
N GLU A 187 -10.20 -11.30 4.38
CA GLU A 187 -9.29 -10.16 4.19
C GLU A 187 -9.70 -9.35 2.95
N ILE A 188 -9.50 -8.03 3.03
CA ILE A 188 -9.58 -7.07 1.93
C ILE A 188 -8.28 -6.29 1.96
N ASP A 189 -7.61 -6.22 0.81
CA ASP A 189 -6.28 -5.61 0.71
C ASP A 189 -6.30 -4.15 1.14
N PHE A 190 -7.30 -3.36 0.65
CA PHE A 190 -7.39 -1.94 0.94
C PHE A 190 -8.82 -1.48 1.22
N VAL A 191 -8.95 -0.60 2.20
CA VAL A 191 -10.18 0.11 2.56
C VAL A 191 -9.86 1.59 2.62
N ILE A 192 -10.48 2.37 1.76
CA ILE A 192 -10.42 3.82 1.85
C ILE A 192 -11.53 4.30 2.77
N THR A 193 -11.19 5.19 3.71
CA THR A 193 -12.16 5.82 4.60
C THR A 193 -12.18 7.34 4.38
N LYS A 194 -13.33 7.96 4.68
CA LYS A 194 -13.44 9.40 4.89
C LYS A 194 -13.84 9.64 6.35
N GLY A 195 -12.92 10.19 7.12
CA GLY A 195 -12.98 10.08 8.58
C GLY A 195 -12.92 8.60 8.99
N LEU A 196 -13.90 8.14 9.79
CA LEU A 196 -13.97 6.74 10.23
C LEU A 196 -14.85 5.86 9.33
N LYS A 197 -15.50 6.43 8.31
CA LYS A 197 -16.47 5.71 7.47
C LYS A 197 -15.76 5.13 6.26
N PRO A 198 -15.80 3.81 6.02
CA PRO A 198 -15.35 3.21 4.77
C PRO A 198 -16.16 3.78 3.60
N VAL A 199 -15.45 4.11 2.51
CA VAL A 199 -16.06 4.66 1.29
C VAL A 199 -15.76 3.80 0.06
N ALA A 200 -14.70 2.98 0.09
CA ALA A 200 -14.38 2.03 -0.98
C ALA A 200 -13.63 0.81 -0.45
N LEU A 201 -13.82 -0.34 -1.09
CA LEU A 201 -13.04 -1.56 -0.89
C LEU A 201 -12.28 -1.89 -2.17
N ILE A 202 -11.02 -2.27 -2.04
CA ILE A 202 -10.14 -2.54 -3.18
C ILE A 202 -9.35 -3.81 -2.92
N GLU A 203 -9.33 -4.71 -3.92
CA GLU A 203 -8.48 -5.88 -4.00
C GLU A 203 -7.50 -5.72 -5.16
N ALA A 204 -6.22 -6.04 -4.95
CA ALA A 204 -5.19 -5.99 -5.98
C ALA A 204 -4.88 -7.39 -6.51
N LYS A 205 -4.96 -7.58 -7.82
CA LYS A 205 -4.69 -8.86 -8.49
C LYS A 205 -3.85 -8.63 -9.76
N LEU A 206 -2.95 -9.54 -10.09
CA LEU A 206 -2.14 -9.42 -11.31
C LEU A 206 -2.99 -9.48 -12.58
N SER A 207 -3.98 -10.36 -12.59
CA SER A 207 -4.87 -10.56 -13.72
C SER A 207 -6.32 -10.65 -13.26
N GLU A 208 -7.22 -10.57 -14.22
CA GLU A 208 -8.63 -10.76 -13.99
C GLU A 208 -8.92 -12.11 -13.37
N THR A 209 -9.73 -12.12 -12.33
CA THR A 209 -10.19 -13.31 -11.63
C THR A 209 -11.70 -13.24 -11.44
N SER A 210 -12.27 -14.35 -10.96
CA SER A 210 -13.65 -14.33 -10.48
C SER A 210 -13.80 -13.39 -9.27
N TRP A 211 -14.98 -12.83 -9.11
CA TRP A 211 -15.30 -11.96 -7.96
C TRP A 211 -15.13 -12.71 -6.63
N GLN A 212 -14.41 -12.12 -5.69
CA GLN A 212 -14.06 -12.78 -4.43
C GLN A 212 -15.17 -12.72 -3.40
N SER A 213 -15.37 -13.84 -2.67
CA SER A 213 -16.40 -13.97 -1.64
C SER A 213 -16.22 -13.01 -0.46
N SER A 214 -14.97 -12.76 -0.04
CA SER A 214 -14.65 -11.80 1.03
C SER A 214 -15.06 -10.38 0.65
N LEU A 215 -14.72 -9.97 -0.59
CA LEU A 215 -15.07 -8.66 -1.11
C LEU A 215 -16.59 -8.51 -1.24
N ASP A 216 -17.29 -9.56 -1.72
CA ASP A 216 -18.74 -9.57 -1.81
C ASP A 216 -19.42 -9.42 -0.45
N TYR A 217 -18.95 -10.17 0.54
CA TYR A 217 -19.46 -10.10 1.90
C TYR A 217 -19.36 -8.69 2.49
N TYR A 218 -18.18 -8.06 2.37
CA TYR A 218 -17.98 -6.73 2.95
C TYR A 218 -18.65 -5.62 2.14
N ALA A 219 -18.69 -5.72 0.81
CA ALA A 219 -19.40 -4.78 -0.04
C ALA A 219 -20.88 -4.69 0.33
N ARG A 220 -21.54 -5.86 0.53
CA ARG A 220 -22.93 -5.90 0.98
C ARG A 220 -23.08 -5.39 2.42
N LYS A 221 -22.22 -5.82 3.35
CA LYS A 221 -22.30 -5.46 4.77
C LYS A 221 -22.09 -3.98 5.04
N LEU A 222 -21.24 -3.32 4.26
CA LEU A 222 -20.90 -1.91 4.40
C LEU A 222 -21.71 -1.02 3.44
N ASN A 223 -22.32 -1.61 2.42
CA ASN A 223 -23.07 -0.94 1.35
C ASN A 223 -22.23 0.15 0.66
N ILE A 224 -21.02 -0.22 0.22
CA ILE A 224 -20.07 0.70 -0.43
C ILE A 224 -19.53 0.10 -1.72
N PRO A 225 -19.05 0.93 -2.66
CA PRO A 225 -18.43 0.46 -3.89
C PRO A 225 -17.19 -0.38 -3.61
N SER A 226 -16.96 -1.35 -4.49
CA SER A 226 -15.86 -2.29 -4.37
C SER A 226 -15.26 -2.62 -5.72
N PHE A 227 -13.94 -2.77 -5.72
CA PHE A 227 -13.12 -2.85 -6.91
C PHE A 227 -12.14 -4.00 -6.80
N ILE A 228 -12.00 -4.79 -7.88
CA ILE A 228 -10.81 -5.58 -8.11
C ILE A 228 -9.98 -4.80 -9.11
N VAL A 229 -8.83 -4.33 -8.68
CA VAL A 229 -7.89 -3.63 -9.55
C VAL A 229 -6.84 -4.61 -10.06
N THR A 230 -6.59 -4.59 -11.37
CA THR A 230 -5.67 -5.51 -12.03
C THR A 230 -4.49 -4.75 -12.64
N GLN A 231 -3.38 -5.43 -12.81
CA GLN A 231 -2.22 -4.85 -13.48
C GLN A 231 -2.54 -4.56 -14.95
N GLU A 232 -3.21 -5.50 -15.62
CA GLU A 232 -3.61 -5.39 -17.02
C GLU A 232 -5.03 -5.97 -17.17
N GLY A 233 -5.69 -5.69 -18.30
CA GLY A 233 -7.00 -6.23 -18.62
C GLY A 233 -7.97 -5.19 -19.16
N VAL A 234 -9.26 -5.52 -19.14
CA VAL A 234 -10.34 -4.64 -19.58
C VAL A 234 -11.28 -4.33 -18.42
N CYS A 235 -11.86 -3.14 -18.45
CA CYS A 235 -12.85 -2.75 -17.47
C CYS A 235 -14.11 -3.59 -17.64
N ARG A 236 -14.55 -4.24 -16.55
CA ARG A 236 -15.77 -5.01 -16.48
C ARG A 236 -16.60 -4.58 -15.27
N ARG A 237 -17.77 -4.04 -15.56
CA ARG A 237 -18.77 -3.72 -14.55
C ARG A 237 -19.55 -4.99 -14.20
N ILE A 238 -19.54 -5.40 -12.95
CA ILE A 238 -20.32 -6.54 -12.45
C ILE A 238 -21.75 -6.08 -12.11
N ASN A 239 -21.87 -4.92 -11.43
CA ASN A 239 -23.12 -4.23 -11.16
C ASN A 239 -22.84 -2.75 -10.84
N ASP A 240 -23.83 -2.02 -10.32
CA ASP A 240 -23.71 -0.58 -10.03
C ASP A 240 -22.68 -0.21 -8.96
N SER A 241 -22.23 -1.18 -8.15
CA SER A 241 -21.29 -0.96 -7.05
C SER A 241 -20.05 -1.85 -7.11
N LYS A 242 -19.85 -2.62 -8.23
CA LYS A 242 -18.77 -3.61 -8.33
C LYS A 242 -18.11 -3.59 -9.70
N TRP A 243 -16.79 -3.42 -9.72
CA TRP A 243 -16.00 -3.34 -10.93
C TRP A 243 -14.73 -4.18 -10.85
N ILE A 244 -14.32 -4.74 -11.97
CA ILE A 244 -12.98 -5.27 -12.21
C ILE A 244 -12.37 -4.40 -13.30
N LEU A 245 -11.22 -3.78 -13.04
CA LEU A 245 -10.62 -2.84 -13.99
C LEU A 245 -9.12 -2.72 -13.80
N PRO A 246 -8.37 -2.36 -14.87
CA PRO A 246 -6.97 -2.02 -14.74
C PRO A 246 -6.77 -0.88 -13.73
N PHE A 247 -5.72 -0.98 -12.92
CA PHE A 247 -5.45 0.00 -11.88
C PHE A 247 -5.27 1.43 -12.43
N ALA A 248 -4.66 1.55 -13.61
CA ALA A 248 -4.56 2.81 -14.32
C ALA A 248 -5.94 3.45 -14.60
N GLN A 249 -6.93 2.66 -15.01
CA GLN A 249 -8.29 3.16 -15.21
C GLN A 249 -8.99 3.52 -13.89
N PHE A 250 -8.73 2.72 -12.84
CA PHE A 250 -9.22 3.06 -11.50
C PHE A 250 -8.69 4.42 -11.04
N MET A 251 -7.38 4.65 -11.14
CA MET A 251 -6.76 5.92 -10.75
C MET A 251 -7.33 7.11 -11.54
N ASN A 252 -7.59 6.94 -12.84
CA ASN A 252 -8.23 7.98 -13.66
C ASN A 252 -9.69 8.28 -13.26
N SER A 253 -10.39 7.32 -12.69
CA SER A 253 -11.79 7.50 -12.30
C SER A 253 -11.95 8.17 -10.94
N VAL A 254 -10.89 8.22 -10.14
CA VAL A 254 -10.88 8.77 -8.76
C VAL A 254 -9.98 10.00 -8.61
N SER A 255 -9.24 10.37 -9.67
CA SER A 255 -8.41 11.58 -9.75
C SER A 255 -9.16 12.83 -10.21
#